data_9433f34028eac3846a993414472ea3e0
#
_entry.id   9433f34028eac3846a993414472ea3e0
#
_cell.length_a   1.000
_cell.length_b   1.000
_cell.length_c   1.000
_cell.angle_alpha   90.00
_cell.angle_beta   90.00
_cell.angle_gamma   90.00
#
_symmetry.space_group_name_H-M   'P 1'
#
loop_
_entity.id
_entity.type
_entity.pdbx_description
1 polymer ?
#
loop_
_entity_poly.entity_id
_entity_poly.type
_entity_poly.pdbx_seq_one_letter_code
_entity_poly.pdbx_strand_id
1 'polypeptide(L)'
;KYFIPVHGEYRQLRAHADTAKLMGISESNIFMLTNGRVLEMNEDECKFNGSVPSGRVLVDGLGVGDVGNIVLRDRQHLAQDGLIVIVLTMDSQTGEVVAGPDVISRGFVYVRESENLMDDVKSVVRHEVAKCEERGIRDWTTIKSTIKENLRDYLFIKTKRNPMIIPVIMNKK
;
A
#
# COMPACT_ATOMS: atom_id res chain seq x y z
N LYS A 1 15.63 8.76 -43.47
CA LYS A 1 14.28 8.81 -44.03
C LYS A 1 13.25 9.01 -42.90
N TYR A 2 13.22 8.15 -41.85
CA TYR A 2 12.34 8.23 -40.70
C TYR A 2 13.13 8.44 -39.43
N PHE A 3 12.50 9.10 -38.42
CA PHE A 3 13.11 9.34 -37.13
C PHE A 3 12.17 8.91 -36.00
N ILE A 4 12.70 8.17 -35.04
CA ILE A 4 11.97 7.64 -33.89
C ILE A 4 12.78 7.99 -32.63
N PRO A 5 12.37 8.99 -31.86
CA PRO A 5 13.02 9.27 -30.58
C PRO A 5 12.71 8.15 -29.59
N VAL A 6 13.74 7.66 -28.90
CA VAL A 6 13.65 6.60 -27.91
C VAL A 6 14.39 7.00 -26.64
N HIS A 7 14.03 6.37 -25.51
CA HIS A 7 14.53 6.63 -24.17
C HIS A 7 14.18 8.00 -23.60
N GLY A 8 13.68 8.00 -22.40
CA GLY A 8 13.32 9.18 -21.63
C GLY A 8 11.81 9.40 -21.51
N GLU A 9 11.48 10.48 -20.81
CA GLU A 9 10.11 10.94 -20.63
C GLU A 9 9.61 11.67 -21.89
N TYR A 10 8.29 11.85 -22.01
CA TYR A 10 7.66 12.52 -23.16
C TYR A 10 8.31 13.85 -23.55
N ARG A 11 8.66 14.71 -22.55
CA ARG A 11 9.32 15.99 -22.79
C ARG A 11 10.69 15.85 -23.48
N GLN A 12 11.44 14.79 -23.13
CA GLN A 12 12.75 14.51 -23.71
C GLN A 12 12.61 13.98 -25.15
N LEU A 13 11.65 13.07 -25.34
CA LEU A 13 11.32 12.57 -26.69
C LEU A 13 10.86 13.70 -27.61
N ARG A 14 10.07 14.65 -27.09
CA ARG A 14 9.61 15.82 -27.84
C ARG A 14 10.77 16.73 -28.22
N ALA A 15 11.64 17.07 -27.28
CA ALA A 15 12.83 17.87 -27.57
C ALA A 15 13.76 17.21 -28.60
N HIS A 16 13.89 15.88 -28.55
CA HIS A 16 14.66 15.11 -29.52
C HIS A 16 14.00 15.13 -30.91
N ALA A 17 12.67 15.03 -30.97
CA ALA A 17 11.91 15.19 -32.22
C ALA A 17 12.07 16.58 -32.83
N ASP A 18 12.04 17.63 -32.00
CA ASP A 18 12.24 19.02 -32.45
C ASP A 18 13.68 19.25 -32.96
N THR A 19 14.68 18.63 -32.33
CA THR A 19 16.06 18.62 -32.83
C THR A 19 16.14 17.94 -34.22
N ALA A 20 15.44 16.84 -34.43
CA ALA A 20 15.40 16.14 -35.69
C ALA A 20 14.79 17.02 -36.83
N LYS A 21 13.77 17.83 -36.51
CA LYS A 21 13.21 18.83 -37.43
C LYS A 21 14.23 19.87 -37.82
N LEU A 22 15.00 20.39 -36.86
CA LEU A 22 16.08 21.36 -37.14
C LEU A 22 17.16 20.76 -38.05
N MET A 23 17.37 19.45 -37.97
CA MET A 23 18.30 18.72 -38.83
C MET A 23 17.71 18.37 -40.21
N GLY A 24 16.51 18.87 -40.56
CA GLY A 24 15.88 18.73 -41.86
C GLY A 24 15.00 17.48 -42.04
N ILE A 25 14.65 16.77 -40.96
CA ILE A 25 13.70 15.66 -41.06
C ILE A 25 12.27 16.23 -41.05
N SER A 26 11.48 15.87 -42.09
CA SER A 26 10.08 16.29 -42.15
C SER A 26 9.28 15.79 -40.95
N GLU A 27 8.39 16.63 -40.44
CA GLU A 27 7.51 16.28 -39.31
C GLU A 27 6.69 15.02 -39.59
N SER A 28 6.26 14.81 -40.81
CA SER A 28 5.55 13.59 -41.28
C SER A 28 6.39 12.31 -41.16
N ASN A 29 7.69 12.43 -41.01
CA ASN A 29 8.63 11.31 -40.91
C ASN A 29 9.18 11.13 -39.49
N ILE A 30 8.62 11.87 -38.51
CA ILE A 30 8.98 11.76 -37.10
C ILE A 30 7.86 11.05 -36.34
N PHE A 31 8.17 9.88 -35.78
CA PHE A 31 7.20 9.03 -35.10
C PHE A 31 7.48 8.96 -33.60
N MET A 32 6.66 9.62 -32.81
CA MET A 32 6.72 9.52 -31.34
C MET A 32 5.91 8.31 -30.88
N LEU A 33 6.61 7.33 -30.30
CA LEU A 33 6.01 6.09 -29.82
C LEU A 33 5.78 6.12 -28.32
N THR A 34 4.66 5.56 -27.93
CA THR A 34 4.41 5.16 -26.54
C THR A 34 4.54 3.64 -26.41
N ASN A 35 4.83 3.15 -25.20
CA ASN A 35 4.94 1.72 -24.97
C ASN A 35 3.67 0.99 -25.44
N GLY A 36 3.86 -0.12 -26.15
CA GLY A 36 2.78 -0.92 -26.70
C GLY A 36 2.28 -0.50 -28.09
N ARG A 37 2.65 0.69 -28.58
CA ARG A 37 2.30 1.05 -29.98
C ARG A 37 3.21 0.33 -30.96
N VAL A 38 2.62 -0.22 -31.99
CA VAL A 38 3.35 -0.88 -33.10
C VAL A 38 3.55 0.10 -34.24
N LEU A 39 4.79 0.23 -34.67
CA LEU A 39 5.15 0.98 -35.84
C LEU A 39 5.64 -0.01 -36.93
N GLU A 40 4.97 -0.02 -38.06
CA GLU A 40 5.34 -0.80 -39.23
C GLU A 40 6.05 0.09 -40.25
N MET A 41 7.20 -0.34 -40.74
CA MET A 41 7.94 0.42 -41.70
C MET A 41 8.52 -0.49 -42.79
N ASN A 42 8.57 0.03 -44.00
CA ASN A 42 9.26 -0.55 -45.11
C ASN A 42 10.08 0.52 -45.89
N GLU A 43 10.51 0.23 -47.10
CA GLU A 43 11.30 1.17 -47.90
C GLU A 43 10.50 2.43 -48.29
N ASP A 44 9.18 2.33 -48.41
CA ASP A 44 8.32 3.39 -48.94
C ASP A 44 7.53 4.12 -47.87
N GLU A 45 7.00 3.41 -46.90
CA GLU A 45 6.10 3.97 -45.88
C GLU A 45 6.49 3.60 -44.46
N CYS A 46 6.03 4.43 -43.51
CA CYS A 46 6.09 4.18 -42.07
C CYS A 46 4.77 4.61 -41.44
N LYS A 47 4.09 3.70 -40.77
CA LYS A 47 2.76 3.95 -40.19
C LYS A 47 2.54 3.21 -38.85
N PHE A 48 1.66 3.75 -38.05
CA PHE A 48 1.18 3.04 -36.86
C PHE A 48 0.26 1.88 -37.27
N ASN A 49 0.55 0.68 -36.77
CA ASN A 49 -0.24 -0.52 -37.05
C ASN A 49 -0.57 -1.28 -35.78
N GLY A 50 -1.58 -0.79 -35.05
CA GLY A 50 -2.10 -1.44 -33.85
C GLY A 50 -1.29 -1.24 -32.58
N SER A 51 -1.46 -2.16 -31.65
CA SER A 51 -0.79 -2.16 -30.36
C SER A 51 -0.63 -3.58 -29.81
N VAL A 52 0.36 -3.75 -28.95
CA VAL A 52 0.59 -4.98 -28.17
C VAL A 52 0.44 -4.70 -26.68
N PRO A 53 0.11 -5.70 -25.86
CA PRO A 53 0.10 -5.53 -24.41
C PRO A 53 1.42 -4.94 -23.92
N SER A 54 1.32 -3.88 -23.12
CA SER A 54 2.48 -3.22 -22.51
C SER A 54 2.14 -2.83 -21.08
N GLY A 55 3.15 -2.68 -20.26
CA GLY A 55 2.98 -2.30 -18.86
C GLY A 55 4.01 -2.95 -17.97
N ARG A 56 3.77 -2.82 -16.66
CA ARG A 56 4.64 -3.44 -15.65
C ARG A 56 4.18 -4.87 -15.42
N VAL A 57 5.10 -5.81 -15.52
CA VAL A 57 4.92 -7.17 -15.05
C VAL A 57 5.62 -7.27 -13.70
N LEU A 58 4.85 -7.53 -12.66
CA LEU A 58 5.37 -7.68 -11.30
C LEU A 58 5.84 -9.12 -11.11
N VAL A 59 7.01 -9.29 -10.50
CA VAL A 59 7.58 -10.59 -10.18
C VAL A 59 7.78 -10.67 -8.66
N ASP A 60 7.27 -11.72 -8.03
CA ASP A 60 7.39 -11.98 -6.61
C ASP A 60 7.77 -13.45 -6.38
N GLY A 61 9.01 -13.68 -5.99
CA GLY A 61 9.54 -15.04 -5.89
C GLY A 61 9.46 -15.78 -7.24
N LEU A 62 8.73 -16.89 -7.27
CA LEU A 62 8.50 -17.67 -8.48
C LEU A 62 7.24 -17.24 -9.27
N GLY A 63 6.44 -16.32 -8.72
CA GLY A 63 5.23 -15.80 -9.36
C GLY A 63 5.52 -14.66 -10.31
N VAL A 64 5.02 -14.75 -11.54
CA VAL A 64 5.12 -13.70 -12.56
C VAL A 64 3.71 -13.16 -12.84
N GLY A 65 3.49 -11.87 -12.59
CA GLY A 65 2.20 -11.22 -12.79
C GLY A 65 1.16 -11.48 -11.68
N ASP A 66 1.51 -12.25 -10.67
CA ASP A 66 0.59 -12.82 -9.67
C ASP A 66 0.44 -11.95 -8.39
N VAL A 67 1.20 -10.87 -8.30
CA VAL A 67 1.16 -9.99 -7.11
C VAL A 67 -0.04 -9.07 -7.19
N GLY A 68 -1.10 -9.42 -6.46
CA GLY A 68 -2.30 -8.59 -6.39
C GLY A 68 -2.04 -7.22 -5.75
N ASN A 69 -2.79 -6.21 -6.18
CA ASN A 69 -2.69 -4.84 -5.66
C ASN A 69 -2.85 -4.75 -4.13
N ILE A 70 -3.59 -5.68 -3.52
CA ILE A 70 -3.79 -5.73 -2.06
C ILE A 70 -2.48 -6.06 -1.37
N VAL A 71 -1.74 -7.07 -1.83
CA VAL A 71 -0.46 -7.49 -1.25
C VAL A 71 0.59 -6.37 -1.36
N LEU A 72 0.65 -5.69 -2.50
CA LEU A 72 1.57 -4.57 -2.69
C LEU A 72 1.24 -3.39 -1.77
N ARG A 73 -0.03 -3.06 -1.64
CA ARG A 73 -0.49 -2.01 -0.72
C ARG A 73 -0.16 -2.34 0.74
N ASP A 74 -0.40 -3.59 1.16
CA ASP A 74 -0.10 -4.02 2.52
C ASP A 74 1.40 -4.00 2.80
N ARG A 75 2.23 -4.46 1.86
CA ARG A 75 3.70 -4.37 1.95
C ARG A 75 4.18 -2.92 2.04
N GLN A 76 3.61 -2.03 1.24
CA GLN A 76 3.94 -0.61 1.28
C GLN A 76 3.57 0.01 2.64
N HIS A 77 2.38 -0.29 3.14
CA HIS A 77 1.91 0.18 4.45
C HIS A 77 2.81 -0.31 5.59
N LEU A 78 3.14 -1.61 5.59
CA LEU A 78 4.07 -2.19 6.55
C LEU A 78 5.46 -1.56 6.49
N ALA A 79 5.96 -1.26 5.30
CA ALA A 79 7.28 -0.64 5.11
C ALA A 79 7.31 0.83 5.58
N GLN A 80 6.22 1.57 5.42
CA GLN A 80 6.13 2.98 5.78
C GLN A 80 5.89 3.20 7.28
N ASP A 81 4.89 2.53 7.83
CA ASP A 81 4.36 2.83 9.17
C ASP A 81 4.50 1.68 10.17
N GLY A 82 4.86 0.49 9.69
CA GLY A 82 5.06 -0.67 10.55
C GLY A 82 3.76 -1.35 11.00
N LEU A 83 3.86 -2.12 12.08
CA LEU A 83 2.83 -3.04 12.56
C LEU A 83 2.67 -2.93 14.08
N ILE A 84 1.41 -2.97 14.54
CA ILE A 84 1.04 -3.18 15.94
C ILE A 84 0.08 -4.38 16.02
N VAL A 85 0.43 -5.37 16.81
CA VAL A 85 -0.44 -6.49 17.18
C VAL A 85 -0.90 -6.30 18.62
N ILE A 86 -2.21 -6.43 18.84
CA ILE A 86 -2.84 -6.35 20.14
C ILE A 86 -3.43 -7.73 20.44
N VAL A 87 -3.00 -8.33 21.55
CA VAL A 87 -3.48 -9.65 21.96
C VAL A 87 -4.25 -9.53 23.26
N LEU A 88 -5.47 -10.00 23.27
CA LEU A 88 -6.30 -10.07 24.49
C LEU A 88 -7.08 -11.39 24.54
N THR A 89 -7.31 -11.87 25.74
CA THR A 89 -8.16 -13.03 26.01
C THR A 89 -9.46 -12.57 26.64
N MET A 90 -10.57 -12.99 26.06
CA MET A 90 -11.90 -12.64 26.54
C MET A 90 -12.69 -13.91 26.84
N ASP A 91 -13.56 -13.82 27.82
CA ASP A 91 -14.58 -14.82 28.06
C ASP A 91 -15.75 -14.59 27.10
N SER A 92 -16.04 -15.58 26.25
CA SER A 92 -17.11 -15.46 25.24
C SER A 92 -18.52 -15.44 25.83
N GLN A 93 -18.70 -15.87 27.07
CA GLN A 93 -20.01 -15.88 27.75
C GLN A 93 -20.28 -14.56 28.44
N THR A 94 -19.30 -14.03 29.18
CA THR A 94 -19.46 -12.79 29.93
C THR A 94 -19.07 -11.57 29.10
N GLY A 95 -18.13 -11.70 28.17
CA GLY A 95 -17.53 -10.59 27.42
C GLY A 95 -16.36 -9.93 28.15
N GLU A 96 -16.01 -10.41 29.34
CA GLU A 96 -14.95 -9.84 30.16
C GLU A 96 -13.55 -10.12 29.60
N VAL A 97 -12.64 -9.17 29.75
CA VAL A 97 -11.20 -9.36 29.46
C VAL A 97 -10.55 -10.14 30.59
N VAL A 98 -10.10 -11.34 30.28
CA VAL A 98 -9.45 -12.26 31.24
C VAL A 98 -7.95 -12.01 31.32
N ALA A 99 -7.30 -11.65 30.20
CA ALA A 99 -5.87 -11.38 30.13
C ALA A 99 -5.54 -10.39 29.00
N GLY A 100 -4.47 -9.64 29.19
CA GLY A 100 -4.01 -8.60 28.27
C GLY A 100 -4.58 -7.21 28.59
N PRO A 101 -4.61 -6.27 27.62
CA PRO A 101 -4.02 -6.40 26.29
C PRO A 101 -2.49 -6.43 26.32
N ASP A 102 -1.91 -7.36 25.57
CA ASP A 102 -0.49 -7.34 25.24
C ASP A 102 -0.28 -6.67 23.91
N VAL A 103 0.78 -5.84 23.82
CA VAL A 103 1.06 -5.04 22.62
C VAL A 103 2.43 -5.39 22.07
N ILE A 104 2.46 -5.80 20.81
CA ILE A 104 3.69 -6.10 20.07
C ILE A 104 3.80 -5.11 18.93
N SER A 105 4.93 -4.42 18.83
CA SER A 105 5.20 -3.47 17.73
C SER A 105 6.43 -3.88 16.94
N ARG A 106 6.36 -3.70 15.60
CA ARG A 106 7.48 -3.88 14.68
C ARG A 106 7.46 -2.81 13.59
N GLY A 107 8.62 -2.16 13.40
CA GLY A 107 8.79 -1.16 12.36
C GLY A 107 8.04 0.16 12.56
N PHE A 108 7.27 0.30 13.64
CA PHE A 108 6.49 1.51 13.93
C PHE A 108 7.29 2.52 14.77
N VAL A 109 7.67 2.14 15.98
CA VAL A 109 8.46 2.97 16.91
C VAL A 109 9.54 2.14 17.58
N TYR A 110 10.59 2.81 18.07
CA TYR A 110 11.59 2.15 18.87
C TYR A 110 11.04 1.94 20.29
N VAL A 111 10.66 0.71 20.60
CA VAL A 111 9.90 0.37 21.83
C VAL A 111 10.58 0.83 23.10
N ARG A 112 11.93 0.76 23.19
CA ARG A 112 12.67 1.18 24.39
C ARG A 112 12.55 2.67 24.73
N GLU A 113 12.28 3.51 23.72
CA GLU A 113 12.09 4.96 23.90
C GLU A 113 10.62 5.37 23.93
N SER A 114 9.71 4.41 23.80
CA SER A 114 8.27 4.63 23.62
C SER A 114 7.41 3.81 24.62
N GLU A 115 7.96 3.48 25.78
CA GLU A 115 7.23 2.72 26.81
C GLU A 115 5.90 3.40 27.17
N ASN A 116 5.89 4.71 27.38
CA ASN A 116 4.69 5.48 27.65
C ASN A 116 3.63 5.34 26.54
N LEU A 117 4.05 5.34 25.28
CA LEU A 117 3.13 5.18 24.16
C LEU A 117 2.51 3.78 24.12
N MET A 118 3.27 2.75 24.48
CA MET A 118 2.75 1.37 24.56
C MET A 118 1.74 1.21 25.70
N ASP A 119 1.97 1.85 26.82
CA ASP A 119 1.03 1.85 27.95
C ASP A 119 -0.23 2.67 27.63
N ASP A 120 -0.09 3.79 26.95
CA ASP A 120 -1.22 4.54 26.40
C ASP A 120 -2.06 3.68 25.46
N VAL A 121 -1.42 2.93 24.54
CA VAL A 121 -2.11 1.99 23.62
C VAL A 121 -2.90 0.95 24.42
N LYS A 122 -2.31 0.33 25.43
CA LYS A 122 -3.01 -0.63 26.31
C LYS A 122 -4.21 0.01 26.99
N SER A 123 -4.06 1.25 27.45
CA SER A 123 -5.13 2.00 28.14
C SER A 123 -6.29 2.30 27.20
N VAL A 124 -6.00 2.74 25.96
CA VAL A 124 -7.02 2.95 24.93
C VAL A 124 -7.77 1.66 24.63
N VAL A 125 -7.06 0.55 24.45
CA VAL A 125 -7.68 -0.76 24.18
C VAL A 125 -8.62 -1.17 25.31
N ARG A 126 -8.16 -1.10 26.57
CA ARG A 126 -9.01 -1.43 27.74
C ARG A 126 -10.27 -0.57 27.78
N HIS A 127 -10.13 0.71 27.54
CA HIS A 127 -11.25 1.65 27.54
C HIS A 127 -12.29 1.31 26.44
N GLU A 128 -11.83 1.03 25.23
CA GLU A 128 -12.75 0.70 24.13
C GLU A 128 -13.42 -0.67 24.31
N VAL A 129 -12.73 -1.65 24.89
CA VAL A 129 -13.34 -2.94 25.22
C VAL A 129 -14.38 -2.78 26.32
N ALA A 130 -14.09 -2.01 27.38
CA ALA A 130 -15.05 -1.74 28.45
C ALA A 130 -16.31 -1.05 27.91
N LYS A 131 -16.18 -0.09 26.98
CA LYS A 131 -17.33 0.52 26.32
C LYS A 131 -18.17 -0.47 25.51
N CYS A 132 -17.51 -1.44 24.85
CA CYS A 132 -18.23 -2.49 24.12
C CYS A 132 -19.00 -3.37 25.09
N GLU A 133 -18.42 -3.71 26.22
CA GLU A 133 -19.06 -4.49 27.29
C GLU A 133 -20.28 -3.77 27.88
N GLU A 134 -20.16 -2.50 28.24
CA GLU A 134 -21.26 -1.65 28.74
C GLU A 134 -22.43 -1.58 27.76
N ARG A 135 -22.14 -1.61 26.45
CA ARG A 135 -23.14 -1.61 25.37
C ARG A 135 -23.69 -2.99 25.03
N GLY A 136 -23.22 -4.04 25.68
CA GLY A 136 -23.61 -5.42 25.41
C GLY A 136 -23.10 -5.97 24.08
N ILE A 137 -22.07 -5.34 23.49
CA ILE A 137 -21.46 -5.79 22.24
C ILE A 137 -20.53 -6.96 22.53
N ARG A 138 -20.88 -8.14 22.03
CA ARG A 138 -20.12 -9.40 22.22
C ARG A 138 -19.56 -9.94 20.90
N ASP A 139 -19.91 -9.34 19.79
CA ASP A 139 -19.38 -9.75 18.48
C ASP A 139 -17.92 -9.30 18.33
N TRP A 140 -17.03 -10.28 18.19
CA TRP A 140 -15.59 -10.06 18.09
C TRP A 140 -15.18 -9.25 16.86
N THR A 141 -15.94 -9.32 15.79
CA THR A 141 -15.68 -8.53 14.58
C THR A 141 -15.87 -7.05 14.89
N THR A 142 -16.97 -6.72 15.54
CA THR A 142 -17.27 -5.35 15.98
C THR A 142 -16.25 -4.85 17.00
N ILE A 143 -15.89 -5.66 18.01
CA ILE A 143 -14.87 -5.28 19.00
C ILE A 143 -13.51 -5.01 18.33
N LYS A 144 -13.06 -5.90 17.42
CA LYS A 144 -11.83 -5.71 16.65
C LYS A 144 -11.84 -4.43 15.82
N SER A 145 -12.96 -4.14 15.15
CA SER A 145 -13.11 -2.93 14.35
C SER A 145 -13.05 -1.67 15.22
N THR A 146 -13.74 -1.66 16.37
CA THR A 146 -13.74 -0.56 17.33
C THR A 146 -12.33 -0.28 17.87
N ILE A 147 -11.60 -1.33 18.28
CA ILE A 147 -10.21 -1.19 18.72
C ILE A 147 -9.35 -0.60 17.61
N LYS A 148 -9.45 -1.14 16.40
CA LYS A 148 -8.64 -0.72 15.25
C LYS A 148 -8.87 0.75 14.89
N GLU A 149 -10.11 1.20 14.83
CA GLU A 149 -10.47 2.57 14.46
C GLU A 149 -10.01 3.57 15.51
N ASN A 150 -10.31 3.35 16.78
CA ASN A 150 -9.93 4.28 17.84
C ASN A 150 -8.42 4.35 18.04
N LEU A 151 -7.72 3.22 17.95
CA LEU A 151 -6.26 3.21 18.03
C LEU A 151 -5.61 3.91 16.83
N ARG A 152 -6.13 3.72 15.63
CA ARG A 152 -5.62 4.42 14.45
C ARG A 152 -5.66 5.92 14.65
N ASP A 153 -6.80 6.43 15.09
CA ASP A 153 -7.00 7.86 15.29
C ASP A 153 -6.10 8.39 16.42
N TYR A 154 -6.02 7.67 17.54
CA TYR A 154 -5.13 8.01 18.64
C TYR A 154 -3.67 8.06 18.21
N LEU A 155 -3.17 7.02 17.54
CA LEU A 155 -1.79 6.92 17.09
C LEU A 155 -1.46 8.00 16.05
N PHE A 156 -2.36 8.28 15.13
CA PHE A 156 -2.16 9.34 14.15
C PHE A 156 -2.07 10.72 14.79
N ILE A 157 -2.89 11.02 15.80
CA ILE A 157 -2.80 12.28 16.54
C ILE A 157 -1.45 12.42 17.23
N LYS A 158 -0.98 11.35 17.87
CA LYS A 158 0.25 11.33 18.68
C LYS A 158 1.54 11.28 17.85
N THR A 159 1.54 10.52 16.76
CA THR A 159 2.78 10.17 16.04
C THR A 159 2.79 10.63 14.57
N LYS A 160 1.65 11.06 14.03
CA LYS A 160 1.44 11.32 12.60
C LYS A 160 1.73 10.11 11.71
N ARG A 161 1.71 8.91 12.28
CA ARG A 161 1.89 7.63 11.60
C ARG A 161 0.62 6.79 11.72
N ASN A 162 0.43 5.90 10.76
CA ASN A 162 -0.74 5.03 10.69
C ASN A 162 -0.30 3.55 10.54
N PRO A 163 0.22 2.92 11.61
CA PRO A 163 0.68 1.54 11.53
C PRO A 163 -0.46 0.58 11.21
N MET A 164 -0.13 -0.58 10.65
CA MET A 164 -1.09 -1.66 10.47
C MET A 164 -1.46 -2.23 11.85
N ILE A 165 -2.73 -2.11 12.25
CA ILE A 165 -3.22 -2.56 13.54
C ILE A 165 -3.95 -3.89 13.37
N ILE A 166 -3.48 -4.92 14.13
CA ILE A 166 -4.03 -6.28 14.09
C ILE A 166 -4.50 -6.69 15.49
N PRO A 167 -5.80 -6.53 15.80
CA PRO A 167 -6.37 -7.06 17.04
C PRO A 167 -6.57 -8.57 16.96
N VAL A 168 -6.02 -9.29 17.92
CA VAL A 168 -6.18 -10.74 18.11
C VAL A 168 -6.94 -10.98 19.41
N ILE A 169 -8.15 -11.53 19.30
CA ILE A 169 -8.96 -11.91 20.44
C ILE A 169 -8.95 -13.43 20.56
N MET A 170 -8.54 -13.93 21.72
CA MET A 170 -8.55 -15.33 22.06
C MET A 170 -9.72 -15.61 23.03
N ASN A 171 -10.34 -16.79 22.89
CA ASN A 171 -11.37 -17.22 23.83
C ASN A 171 -10.73 -17.93 25.01
N LYS A 172 -11.19 -17.61 26.21
CA LYS A 172 -10.93 -18.44 27.39
C LYS A 172 -11.67 -19.78 27.19
N LYS A 173 -10.93 -20.88 27.20
CA LYS A 173 -11.51 -22.20 27.29
C LYS A 173 -11.94 -22.51 28.71
#